data_b225b07794b7b70661ee519ae37b4b5a
#
_entry.id   b225b07794b7b70661ee519ae37b4b5a
#
_cell.length_a   1.000
_cell.length_b   1.000
_cell.length_c   1.000
_cell.angle_alpha   90.00
_cell.angle_beta   90.00
_cell.angle_gamma   90.00
#
_symmetry.space_group_name_H-M   'P 1'
#
loop_
_entity.id
_entity.type
_entity.pdbx_description
1 polymer ?
#
loop_
_entity_poly.entity_id
_entity_poly.type
_entity_poly.pdbx_seq_one_letter_code
_entity_poly.pdbx_strand_id
1 'polypeptide(L)'
;MKKTAAVVLCAAMMLTACGGASTTETTATGSQAAGSEAASSAEETKAASGDAQKLVLSTYGLSEDISEEEVYTPFENEFSCEIVTETGGTNDRYTKLAADPNSTIDVIELSQAMTAKGTDEGLFDTIDLSKIPNAEKLIPAAKEIAEAGQGIPYTINSIGIIYNPELTGFELTSFDDLWDERLAGMVSIPEITTTIAPAMV
;
A
#
# COMPACT_ATOMS: atom_id res chain seq x y z
N MET A 1 -7.68 -55.80 1.27
CA MET A 1 -6.63 -56.60 0.53
C MET A 1 -5.88 -55.65 -0.38
N LYS A 2 -4.57 -55.76 -0.27
CA LYS A 2 -3.47 -55.26 -1.13
C LYS A 2 -3.24 -53.76 -1.23
N LYS A 3 -2.17 -53.38 -0.50
CA LYS A 3 -1.32 -52.18 -0.59
C LYS A 3 -0.54 -52.20 -1.89
N THR A 4 -0.31 -51.02 -2.52
CA THR A 4 0.87 -50.84 -3.36
C THR A 4 1.41 -49.42 -3.13
N ALA A 5 2.64 -49.40 -2.61
CA ALA A 5 3.48 -48.23 -2.44
C ALA A 5 4.19 -47.91 -3.76
N ALA A 6 4.29 -46.66 -4.13
CA ALA A 6 5.19 -46.21 -5.18
C ALA A 6 6.19 -45.20 -4.56
N VAL A 7 7.46 -45.65 -4.53
CA VAL A 7 8.63 -44.85 -4.19
C VAL A 7 9.09 -44.13 -5.45
N VAL A 8 9.22 -42.80 -5.41
CA VAL A 8 9.89 -42.03 -6.46
C VAL A 8 11.17 -41.44 -5.91
N LEU A 9 12.26 -41.86 -6.52
CA LEU A 9 13.64 -41.56 -6.25
C LEU A 9 14.01 -40.21 -6.86
N CYS A 10 14.43 -39.23 -6.06
CA CYS A 10 14.99 -37.96 -6.56
C CYS A 10 16.51 -38.12 -6.74
N ALA A 11 16.99 -37.99 -7.97
CA ALA A 11 18.41 -37.92 -8.31
C ALA A 11 18.88 -36.45 -8.24
N ALA A 12 19.87 -36.19 -7.40
CA ALA A 12 20.64 -34.95 -7.35
C ALA A 12 21.71 -34.96 -8.46
N MET A 13 21.74 -33.87 -9.26
CA MET A 13 22.89 -33.58 -10.13
C MET A 13 23.63 -32.36 -9.61
N MET A 14 24.81 -32.57 -9.08
CA MET A 14 25.83 -31.54 -8.89
C MET A 14 26.63 -31.41 -10.20
N LEU A 15 26.77 -30.19 -10.69
CA LEU A 15 27.81 -29.84 -11.65
C LEU A 15 28.66 -28.71 -11.09
N THR A 16 29.87 -29.08 -10.71
CA THR A 16 31.02 -28.18 -10.51
C THR A 16 31.71 -27.97 -11.86
N ALA A 17 31.98 -26.71 -12.23
CA ALA A 17 33.01 -26.41 -13.21
C ALA A 17 33.74 -25.13 -12.81
N CYS A 18 35.03 -25.30 -12.60
CA CYS A 18 36.04 -24.31 -12.29
C CYS A 18 36.72 -23.86 -13.60
N GLY A 19 37.15 -22.60 -13.68
CA GLY A 19 38.34 -22.28 -14.47
C GLY A 19 38.26 -21.13 -15.45
N GLY A 20 39.08 -20.09 -15.23
CA GLY A 20 39.87 -19.46 -16.27
C GLY A 20 39.63 -17.97 -16.55
N ALA A 21 40.57 -17.18 -16.11
CA ALA A 21 40.73 -15.74 -16.41
C ALA A 21 41.08 -15.47 -17.88
N SER A 22 40.57 -14.34 -18.44
CA SER A 22 41.42 -13.36 -19.14
C SER A 22 40.63 -12.11 -19.59
N THR A 23 41.25 -11.01 -19.39
CA THR A 23 40.94 -9.62 -19.75
C THR A 23 40.64 -9.36 -21.20
N THR A 24 39.67 -8.47 -21.49
CA THR A 24 39.82 -7.36 -22.48
C THR A 24 38.69 -6.33 -22.33
N GLU A 25 39.05 -5.08 -22.19
CA GLU A 25 38.19 -3.90 -22.17
C GLU A 25 37.45 -3.70 -23.49
N THR A 26 36.17 -3.36 -23.43
CA THR A 26 35.54 -2.51 -24.46
C THR A 26 34.37 -1.77 -23.85
N THR A 27 34.46 -0.46 -23.87
CA THR A 27 33.49 0.55 -23.47
C THR A 27 32.25 0.48 -24.36
N ALA A 28 31.06 0.31 -23.77
CA ALA A 28 29.79 0.65 -24.40
C ALA A 28 28.82 1.19 -23.36
N THR A 29 28.48 2.45 -23.55
CA THR A 29 27.50 3.22 -22.80
C THR A 29 26.10 2.63 -23.02
N GLY A 30 25.52 2.02 -22.00
CA GLY A 30 24.15 1.50 -21.99
C GLY A 30 23.41 2.11 -20.80
N SER A 31 22.41 2.92 -21.13
CA SER A 31 21.48 3.53 -20.18
C SER A 31 20.77 2.43 -19.36
N GLN A 32 21.02 2.40 -18.09
CA GLN A 32 20.40 1.46 -17.15
C GLN A 32 19.18 2.12 -16.54
N ALA A 33 18.01 1.65 -16.89
CA ALA A 33 16.78 1.97 -16.19
C ALA A 33 16.88 1.39 -14.76
N ALA A 34 16.84 2.28 -13.78
CA ALA A 34 16.80 1.91 -12.38
C ALA A 34 15.43 1.33 -12.06
N GLY A 35 15.36 0.01 -11.93
CA GLY A 35 14.27 -0.66 -11.23
C GLY A 35 14.42 -0.36 -9.74
N SER A 36 13.47 0.36 -9.17
CA SER A 36 13.36 0.58 -7.74
C SER A 36 12.80 -0.69 -7.11
N GLU A 37 13.67 -1.57 -6.64
CA GLU A 37 13.29 -2.57 -5.64
C GLU A 37 13.15 -1.84 -4.30
N ALA A 38 11.91 -1.61 -3.89
CA ALA A 38 11.59 -1.21 -2.53
C ALA A 38 11.89 -2.41 -1.62
N ALA A 39 13.07 -2.42 -1.03
CA ALA A 39 13.38 -3.32 0.07
C ALA A 39 12.48 -2.91 1.26
N SER A 40 11.56 -3.79 1.62
CA SER A 40 10.82 -3.74 2.88
C SER A 40 11.84 -3.93 4.01
N SER A 41 12.24 -2.83 4.61
CA SER A 41 12.94 -2.84 5.89
C SER A 41 11.86 -2.77 6.97
N ALA A 42 11.55 -3.92 7.56
CA ALA A 42 10.85 -3.96 8.83
C ALA A 42 11.86 -3.49 9.90
N GLU A 43 11.82 -2.23 10.27
CA GLU A 43 12.45 -1.74 11.48
C GLU A 43 11.52 -2.07 12.66
N GLU A 44 11.93 -3.06 13.45
CA GLU A 44 11.37 -3.29 14.77
C GLU A 44 11.71 -2.10 15.66
N THR A 45 10.73 -1.28 15.98
CA THR A 45 10.89 -0.14 16.89
C THR A 45 10.61 -0.61 18.31
N LYS A 46 11.65 -0.56 19.11
CA LYS A 46 11.82 -0.39 20.56
C LYS A 46 10.65 -0.79 21.45
N ALA A 47 10.78 -1.94 22.12
CA ALA A 47 9.91 -2.40 23.18
C ALA A 47 9.88 -1.41 24.36
N ALA A 48 8.70 -0.89 24.68
CA ALA A 48 8.39 -0.26 25.95
C ALA A 48 8.01 -1.35 26.97
N SER A 49 8.53 -1.27 28.16
CA SER A 49 8.38 -2.24 29.22
C SER A 49 7.12 -1.98 30.05
N GLY A 50 6.24 -2.97 30.13
CA GLY A 50 5.09 -2.99 31.06
C GLY A 50 3.80 -3.29 30.29
N ASP A 51 2.84 -3.98 30.88
CA ASP A 51 1.57 -4.46 30.33
C ASP A 51 0.65 -3.40 29.66
N ALA A 52 1.20 -2.52 28.83
CA ALA A 52 0.43 -1.59 28.01
C ALA A 52 -0.32 -2.38 26.92
N GLN A 53 -1.60 -2.07 26.74
CA GLN A 53 -2.39 -2.64 25.66
C GLN A 53 -1.78 -2.20 24.32
N LYS A 54 -1.48 -3.16 23.45
CA LYS A 54 -0.98 -2.85 22.08
C LYS A 54 -2.14 -2.62 21.14
N LEU A 55 -1.98 -1.63 20.27
CA LEU A 55 -2.87 -1.33 19.16
C LEU A 55 -2.05 -1.41 17.87
N VAL A 56 -2.36 -2.38 17.03
CA VAL A 56 -1.66 -2.60 15.76
C VAL A 56 -2.35 -1.80 14.65
N LEU A 57 -1.62 -0.81 14.13
CA LEU A 57 -2.07 0.06 13.04
C LEU A 57 -1.36 -0.30 11.73
N SER A 58 -2.12 -0.76 10.76
CA SER A 58 -1.61 -1.00 9.41
C SER A 58 -1.78 0.25 8.54
N THR A 59 -0.68 0.91 8.19
CA THR A 59 -0.66 2.26 7.60
C THR A 59 0.19 2.34 6.33
N TYR A 60 0.11 3.47 5.62
CA TYR A 60 0.95 3.76 4.45
C TYR A 60 2.38 4.15 4.81
N GLY A 61 2.64 4.55 6.05
CA GLY A 61 3.95 5.07 6.47
C GLY A 61 4.27 6.45 5.90
N LEU A 62 3.24 7.26 5.64
CA LEU A 62 3.42 8.64 5.16
C LEU A 62 3.58 9.59 6.34
N SER A 63 4.62 10.44 6.30
CA SER A 63 4.89 11.44 7.35
C SER A 63 4.94 10.81 8.75
N GLU A 64 5.65 9.71 8.88
CA GLU A 64 5.73 8.92 10.13
C GLU A 64 6.17 9.75 11.33
N ASP A 65 7.19 10.60 11.17
CA ASP A 65 7.70 11.52 12.18
C ASP A 65 6.63 12.49 12.69
N ILE A 66 5.84 13.08 11.79
CA ILE A 66 4.75 13.99 12.15
C ILE A 66 3.60 13.19 12.80
N SER A 67 3.27 12.04 12.26
CA SER A 67 2.22 11.17 12.81
C SER A 67 2.57 10.69 14.21
N GLU A 68 3.83 10.34 14.44
CA GLU A 68 4.34 9.95 15.76
C GLU A 68 4.23 11.08 16.77
N GLU A 69 4.68 12.28 16.40
CA GLU A 69 4.70 13.43 17.31
C GLU A 69 3.30 13.99 17.59
N GLU A 70 2.47 14.14 16.56
CA GLU A 70 1.22 14.90 16.65
C GLU A 70 -0.01 14.01 16.88
N VAL A 71 0.08 12.69 16.61
CA VAL A 71 -1.06 11.78 16.69
C VAL A 71 -0.79 10.60 17.61
N TYR A 72 0.25 9.80 17.34
CA TYR A 72 0.44 8.53 18.06
C TYR A 72 0.88 8.75 19.50
N THR A 73 1.93 9.51 19.73
CA THR A 73 2.41 9.80 21.10
C THR A 73 1.34 10.46 21.98
N PRO A 74 0.57 11.48 21.53
CA PRO A 74 -0.55 12.01 22.30
C PRO A 74 -1.62 10.96 22.62
N PHE A 75 -1.98 10.11 21.66
CA PHE A 75 -2.96 9.06 21.84
C PHE A 75 -2.48 8.01 22.86
N GLU A 76 -1.26 7.53 22.72
CA GLU A 76 -0.65 6.57 23.65
C GLU A 76 -0.64 7.09 25.08
N ASN A 77 -0.31 8.37 25.27
CA ASN A 77 -0.30 9.01 26.58
C ASN A 77 -1.72 9.14 27.17
N GLU A 78 -2.72 9.47 26.33
CA GLU A 78 -4.10 9.62 26.78
C GLU A 78 -4.72 8.27 27.16
N PHE A 79 -4.50 7.24 26.35
CA PHE A 79 -5.15 5.93 26.48
C PHE A 79 -4.27 4.86 27.15
N SER A 80 -3.03 5.19 27.52
CA SER A 80 -2.07 4.27 28.14
C SER A 80 -1.88 2.97 27.34
N CYS A 81 -1.74 3.11 26.03
CA CYS A 81 -1.48 2.01 25.09
C CYS A 81 -0.17 2.24 24.33
N GLU A 82 0.23 1.25 23.55
CA GLU A 82 1.37 1.29 22.61
C GLU A 82 0.84 1.10 21.20
N ILE A 83 1.11 2.04 20.29
CA ILE A 83 0.79 1.91 18.87
C ILE A 83 1.95 1.19 18.18
N VAL A 84 1.66 0.08 17.52
CA VAL A 84 2.61 -0.68 16.70
C VAL A 84 2.20 -0.52 15.24
N THR A 85 3.03 0.14 14.44
CA THR A 85 2.74 0.37 13.02
C THR A 85 3.25 -0.76 12.15
N GLU A 86 2.45 -1.19 11.18
CA GLU A 86 2.83 -2.05 10.07
C GLU A 86 2.66 -1.26 8.76
N THR A 87 3.75 -1.02 8.04
CA THR A 87 3.72 -0.19 6.82
C THR A 87 3.72 -1.01 5.54
N GLY A 88 3.13 -0.47 4.48
CA GLY A 88 3.11 -1.11 3.17
C GLY A 88 2.10 -0.52 2.19
N GLY A 89 2.11 -1.04 0.96
CA GLY A 89 1.14 -0.67 -0.07
C GLY A 89 -0.28 -1.15 0.26
N THR A 90 -1.29 -0.43 -0.22
CA THR A 90 -2.71 -0.76 0.03
C THR A 90 -3.04 -2.21 -0.31
N ASN A 91 -2.63 -2.67 -1.50
CA ASN A 91 -2.98 -4.00 -1.99
C ASN A 91 -2.33 -5.11 -1.17
N ASP A 92 -1.07 -4.90 -0.75
CA ASP A 92 -0.32 -5.89 0.04
C ASP A 92 -0.93 -6.01 1.44
N ARG A 93 -1.20 -4.87 2.09
CA ARG A 93 -1.81 -4.84 3.42
C ARG A 93 -3.22 -5.42 3.42
N TYR A 94 -4.03 -5.08 2.41
CA TYR A 94 -5.34 -5.69 2.21
C TYR A 94 -5.26 -7.20 2.03
N THR A 95 -4.36 -7.66 1.15
CA THR A 95 -4.19 -9.09 0.86
C THR A 95 -3.73 -9.86 2.09
N LYS A 96 -2.80 -9.29 2.87
CA LYS A 96 -2.33 -9.85 4.13
C LYS A 96 -3.50 -10.04 5.11
N LEU A 97 -4.31 -9.00 5.31
CA LEU A 97 -5.49 -9.07 6.19
C LEU A 97 -6.51 -10.11 5.70
N ALA A 98 -6.85 -10.09 4.42
CA ALA A 98 -7.85 -11.00 3.85
C ALA A 98 -7.40 -12.48 3.88
N ALA A 99 -6.11 -12.75 3.87
CA ALA A 99 -5.55 -14.10 3.91
C ALA A 99 -5.39 -14.66 5.33
N ASP A 100 -5.41 -13.83 6.36
CA ASP A 100 -5.18 -14.25 7.73
C ASP A 100 -6.42 -14.02 8.63
N PRO A 101 -7.22 -15.08 8.88
CA PRO A 101 -8.39 -14.98 9.75
C PRO A 101 -8.04 -14.72 11.24
N ASN A 102 -6.76 -14.81 11.61
CA ASN A 102 -6.26 -14.53 12.95
C ASN A 102 -5.37 -13.28 12.97
N SER A 103 -5.57 -12.38 12.04
CA SER A 103 -4.81 -11.12 11.97
C SER A 103 -4.85 -10.38 13.31
N THR A 104 -3.71 -9.82 13.69
CA THR A 104 -3.57 -8.99 14.89
C THR A 104 -3.71 -7.51 14.59
N ILE A 105 -4.09 -7.14 13.37
CA ILE A 105 -4.32 -5.75 12.99
C ILE A 105 -5.63 -5.27 13.61
N ASP A 106 -5.54 -4.21 14.43
CA ASP A 106 -6.70 -3.58 15.07
C ASP A 106 -7.31 -2.49 14.18
N VAL A 107 -6.45 -1.72 13.50
CA VAL A 107 -6.87 -0.64 12.60
C VAL A 107 -6.08 -0.73 11.30
N ILE A 108 -6.75 -0.56 10.18
CA ILE A 108 -6.11 -0.54 8.87
C ILE A 108 -6.52 0.68 8.04
N GLU A 109 -5.55 1.38 7.48
CA GLU A 109 -5.75 2.47 6.53
C GLU A 109 -5.76 1.93 5.11
N LEU A 110 -6.80 2.20 4.36
CA LEU A 110 -6.97 1.72 3.00
C LEU A 110 -7.47 2.83 2.06
N SER A 111 -7.32 2.61 0.76
CA SER A 111 -8.04 3.43 -0.21
C SER A 111 -9.55 3.17 -0.12
N GLN A 112 -10.36 4.14 -0.53
CA GLN A 112 -11.82 4.00 -0.53
C GLN A 112 -12.29 2.72 -1.24
N ALA A 113 -11.71 2.40 -2.41
CA ALA A 113 -12.06 1.20 -3.16
C ALA A 113 -11.76 -0.09 -2.39
N MET A 114 -10.61 -0.17 -1.70
CA MET A 114 -10.26 -1.35 -0.90
C MET A 114 -11.07 -1.43 0.39
N THR A 115 -11.43 -0.29 0.97
CA THR A 115 -12.33 -0.28 2.13
C THR A 115 -13.72 -0.77 1.75
N ALA A 116 -14.28 -0.29 0.64
CA ALA A 116 -15.58 -0.76 0.14
C ALA A 116 -15.55 -2.28 -0.13
N LYS A 117 -14.51 -2.75 -0.83
CA LYS A 117 -14.32 -4.17 -1.10
C LYS A 117 -14.26 -5.01 0.18
N GLY A 118 -13.47 -4.59 1.17
CA GLY A 118 -13.34 -5.31 2.44
C GLY A 118 -14.64 -5.29 3.27
N THR A 119 -15.41 -4.22 3.19
CA THR A 119 -16.74 -4.13 3.79
C THR A 119 -17.69 -5.15 3.15
N ASP A 120 -17.72 -5.24 1.83
CA ASP A 120 -18.54 -6.21 1.09
C ASP A 120 -18.12 -7.67 1.38
N GLU A 121 -16.84 -7.90 1.61
CA GLU A 121 -16.30 -9.22 1.98
C GLU A 121 -16.44 -9.53 3.48
N GLY A 122 -16.92 -8.59 4.30
CA GLY A 122 -17.14 -8.77 5.73
C GLY A 122 -15.83 -8.86 6.54
N LEU A 123 -14.78 -8.20 6.09
CA LEU A 123 -13.46 -8.20 6.74
C LEU A 123 -13.38 -7.23 7.93
N PHE A 124 -14.31 -6.30 8.04
CA PHE A 124 -14.26 -5.24 9.04
C PHE A 124 -15.45 -5.29 9.98
N ASP A 125 -15.22 -4.94 11.23
CA ASP A 125 -16.30 -4.68 12.17
C ASP A 125 -17.00 -3.36 11.86
N THR A 126 -18.27 -3.29 12.25
CA THR A 126 -19.07 -2.06 12.10
C THR A 126 -18.59 -0.99 13.09
N ILE A 127 -18.26 0.18 12.56
CA ILE A 127 -17.87 1.33 13.38
C ILE A 127 -19.12 2.02 13.95
N ASP A 128 -19.18 2.15 15.28
CA ASP A 128 -20.21 2.92 15.95
C ASP A 128 -19.82 4.41 16.01
N LEU A 129 -20.33 5.19 15.06
CA LEU A 129 -20.02 6.61 14.95
C LEU A 129 -20.44 7.43 16.18
N SER A 130 -21.42 6.94 16.98
CA SER A 130 -21.83 7.63 18.21
C SER A 130 -20.72 7.67 19.28
N LYS A 131 -19.76 6.77 19.18
CA LYS A 131 -18.58 6.72 20.05
C LYS A 131 -17.42 7.59 19.56
N ILE A 132 -17.57 8.24 18.40
CA ILE A 132 -16.54 9.04 17.76
C ILE A 132 -17.03 10.49 17.61
N PRO A 133 -16.90 11.34 18.65
CA PRO A 133 -17.44 12.70 18.62
C PRO A 133 -16.92 13.55 17.46
N ASN A 134 -15.69 13.28 17.01
CA ASN A 134 -15.10 14.01 15.88
C ASN A 134 -15.72 13.65 14.51
N ALA A 135 -16.49 12.56 14.41
CA ALA A 135 -17.21 12.21 13.18
C ALA A 135 -18.19 13.32 12.74
N GLU A 136 -18.72 14.09 13.67
CA GLU A 136 -19.57 15.24 13.37
C GLU A 136 -18.82 16.39 12.66
N LYS A 137 -17.49 16.43 12.74
CA LYS A 137 -16.65 17.44 12.11
C LYS A 137 -16.21 17.06 10.69
N LEU A 138 -16.56 15.87 10.23
CA LEU A 138 -16.26 15.43 8.87
C LEU A 138 -16.96 16.35 7.86
N ILE A 139 -16.27 16.62 6.75
CA ILE A 139 -16.90 17.30 5.60
C ILE A 139 -18.00 16.43 5.01
N PRO A 140 -19.01 17.00 4.33
CA PRO A 140 -20.19 16.24 3.89
C PRO A 140 -19.87 14.96 3.12
N ALA A 141 -18.96 15.00 2.15
CA ALA A 141 -18.59 13.83 1.36
C ALA A 141 -17.93 12.70 2.20
N ALA A 142 -17.12 13.05 3.20
CA ALA A 142 -16.53 12.09 4.11
C ALA A 142 -17.57 11.51 5.08
N LYS A 143 -18.53 12.34 5.52
CA LYS A 143 -19.61 11.92 6.39
C LYS A 143 -20.52 10.89 5.72
N GLU A 144 -20.88 11.11 4.46
CA GLU A 144 -21.66 10.13 3.68
C GLU A 144 -20.99 8.75 3.62
N ILE A 145 -19.68 8.70 3.41
CA ILE A 145 -18.90 7.45 3.38
C ILE A 145 -18.92 6.77 4.75
N ALA A 146 -18.70 7.54 5.82
CA ALA A 146 -18.70 7.01 7.19
C ALA A 146 -20.09 6.48 7.59
N GLU A 147 -21.16 7.20 7.27
CA GLU A 147 -22.56 6.80 7.53
C GLU A 147 -22.96 5.56 6.71
N ALA A 148 -22.37 5.38 5.53
CA ALA A 148 -22.56 4.17 4.72
C ALA A 148 -21.79 2.94 5.27
N GLY A 149 -21.04 3.08 6.37
CA GLY A 149 -20.29 2.00 7.00
C GLY A 149 -19.01 1.60 6.25
N GLN A 150 -18.51 2.48 5.37
CA GLN A 150 -17.30 2.24 4.57
C GLN A 150 -16.02 2.82 5.21
N GLY A 151 -15.94 2.78 6.54
CA GLY A 151 -14.82 3.34 7.29
C GLY A 151 -14.95 4.84 7.55
N ILE A 152 -13.94 5.44 8.17
CA ILE A 152 -13.86 6.87 8.47
C ILE A 152 -12.79 7.50 7.60
N PRO A 153 -13.17 8.31 6.59
CA PRO A 153 -12.20 9.04 5.77
C PRO A 153 -11.44 10.07 6.60
N TYR A 154 -10.11 10.05 6.53
CA TYR A 154 -9.26 11.04 7.20
C TYR A 154 -8.50 11.93 6.21
N THR A 155 -8.41 11.52 4.94
CA THR A 155 -7.81 12.33 3.86
C THR A 155 -8.67 12.31 2.61
N ILE A 156 -8.59 13.38 1.83
CA ILE A 156 -9.14 13.45 0.48
C ILE A 156 -8.00 13.83 -0.46
N ASN A 157 -7.81 13.01 -1.48
CA ASN A 157 -6.81 13.25 -2.51
C ASN A 157 -7.48 13.65 -3.81
N SER A 158 -6.79 14.44 -4.62
CA SER A 158 -7.20 14.80 -5.96
C SER A 158 -6.20 14.24 -6.98
N ILE A 159 -6.71 13.79 -8.10
CA ILE A 159 -5.90 13.38 -9.25
C ILE A 159 -6.00 14.49 -10.29
N GLY A 160 -4.87 14.89 -10.84
CA GLY A 160 -4.81 15.92 -11.87
C GLY A 160 -3.81 15.55 -12.96
N ILE A 161 -3.95 16.22 -14.10
CA ILE A 161 -3.03 16.11 -15.22
C ILE A 161 -1.94 17.16 -15.04
N ILE A 162 -0.68 16.74 -15.10
CA ILE A 162 0.48 17.63 -15.18
C ILE A 162 1.02 17.52 -16.58
N TYR A 163 1.14 18.64 -17.29
CA TYR A 163 1.64 18.65 -18.67
C TYR A 163 2.49 19.90 -18.94
N ASN A 164 3.31 19.83 -19.98
CA ASN A 164 4.06 20.97 -20.48
C ASN A 164 3.37 21.51 -21.75
N PRO A 165 2.75 22.71 -21.71
CA PRO A 165 2.00 23.26 -22.84
C PRO A 165 2.86 23.55 -24.07
N GLU A 166 4.18 23.78 -23.92
CA GLU A 166 5.08 23.96 -25.06
C GLU A 166 5.30 22.67 -25.84
N LEU A 167 5.29 21.52 -25.12
CA LEU A 167 5.46 20.21 -25.74
C LEU A 167 4.17 19.66 -26.35
N THR A 168 3.04 19.86 -25.67
CA THR A 168 1.74 19.43 -26.18
C THR A 168 1.25 20.29 -27.34
N GLY A 169 1.62 21.59 -27.36
CA GLY A 169 1.20 22.55 -28.39
C GLY A 169 -0.28 22.96 -28.28
N PHE A 170 -1.00 22.50 -27.27
CA PHE A 170 -2.37 22.87 -26.97
C PHE A 170 -2.65 22.70 -25.48
N GLU A 171 -3.72 23.32 -25.00
CA GLU A 171 -4.15 23.25 -23.60
C GLU A 171 -4.99 21.97 -23.38
N LEU A 172 -4.65 21.22 -22.31
CA LEU A 172 -5.46 20.11 -21.83
C LEU A 172 -6.45 20.65 -20.80
N THR A 173 -7.72 20.38 -20.98
CA THR A 173 -8.82 20.89 -20.16
C THR A 173 -9.59 19.79 -19.46
N SER A 174 -9.45 18.56 -19.90
CA SER A 174 -10.13 17.40 -19.34
C SER A 174 -9.26 16.14 -19.43
N PHE A 175 -9.66 15.08 -18.71
CA PHE A 175 -9.03 13.76 -18.85
C PHE A 175 -9.26 13.14 -20.23
N ASP A 176 -10.34 13.51 -20.94
CA ASP A 176 -10.62 13.03 -22.30
C ASP A 176 -9.55 13.49 -23.30
N ASP A 177 -8.93 14.63 -23.04
CA ASP A 177 -7.86 15.15 -23.90
C ASP A 177 -6.62 14.23 -23.94
N LEU A 178 -6.45 13.35 -22.95
CA LEU A 178 -5.36 12.37 -22.94
C LEU A 178 -5.45 11.34 -24.09
N TRP A 179 -6.61 11.19 -24.70
CA TRP A 179 -6.84 10.30 -25.85
C TRP A 179 -6.62 10.98 -27.20
N ASP A 180 -6.21 12.26 -27.21
CA ASP A 180 -5.90 12.98 -28.44
C ASP A 180 -4.69 12.35 -29.16
N GLU A 181 -4.82 12.08 -30.46
CA GLU A 181 -3.79 11.43 -31.25
C GLU A 181 -2.44 12.19 -31.26
N ARG A 182 -2.47 13.51 -31.02
CA ARG A 182 -1.28 14.36 -30.88
C ARG A 182 -0.43 14.00 -29.66
N LEU A 183 -1.00 13.35 -28.67
CA LEU A 183 -0.31 12.91 -27.46
C LEU A 183 0.20 11.47 -27.55
N ALA A 184 0.11 10.82 -28.72
CA ALA A 184 0.57 9.45 -28.88
C ALA A 184 2.05 9.29 -28.48
N GLY A 185 2.31 8.43 -27.51
CA GLY A 185 3.64 8.19 -26.95
C GLY A 185 4.17 9.28 -25.99
N MET A 186 3.34 10.28 -25.65
CA MET A 186 3.69 11.37 -24.72
C MET A 186 3.00 11.25 -23.36
N VAL A 187 2.02 10.35 -23.21
CA VAL A 187 1.24 10.18 -21.97
C VAL A 187 1.88 9.12 -21.10
N SER A 188 2.04 9.43 -19.82
CA SER A 188 2.43 8.48 -18.78
C SER A 188 1.34 8.43 -17.71
N ILE A 189 0.89 7.24 -17.37
CA ILE A 189 -0.08 6.99 -16.31
C ILE A 189 0.50 6.00 -15.30
N PRO A 190 0.06 6.03 -14.04
CA PRO A 190 0.44 5.01 -13.06
C PRO A 190 0.00 3.62 -13.51
N GLU A 191 0.76 2.61 -13.11
CA GLU A 191 0.37 1.21 -13.31
C GLU A 191 -0.93 0.91 -12.55
N ILE A 192 -1.84 0.11 -13.15
CA ILE A 192 -3.18 -0.17 -12.60
C ILE A 192 -3.15 -0.83 -11.21
N THR A 193 -2.04 -1.44 -10.84
CA THR A 193 -1.80 -2.03 -9.52
C THR A 193 -1.50 -1.01 -8.43
N THR A 194 -1.24 0.26 -8.78
CA THR A 194 -1.01 1.31 -7.79
C THR A 194 -2.30 1.75 -7.12
N THR A 195 -2.17 2.38 -5.94
CA THR A 195 -3.32 2.89 -5.17
C THR A 195 -4.16 3.91 -5.94
N ILE A 196 -3.54 4.69 -6.83
CA ILE A 196 -4.16 5.85 -7.50
C ILE A 196 -4.78 5.46 -8.85
N ALA A 197 -4.17 4.56 -9.60
CA ALA A 197 -4.59 4.27 -10.97
C ALA A 197 -6.05 3.79 -11.10
N PRO A 198 -6.62 2.97 -10.22
CA PRO A 198 -8.03 2.59 -10.28
C PRO A 198 -9.02 3.75 -10.16
N ALA A 199 -8.58 4.90 -9.64
CA ALA A 199 -9.42 6.10 -9.54
C ALA A 199 -9.37 6.98 -10.80
N MET A 200 -8.57 6.61 -11.80
CA MET A 200 -8.43 7.31 -13.09
C MET A 200 -9.26 6.69 -14.22
N VAL A 201 -9.88 5.52 -14.00
CA VAL A 201 -10.63 4.75 -15.01
C VAL A 201 -12.12 4.68 -14.69
#